data_2a7b56e2854b33920357cdcffe033ae7
#
_entry.id   2a7b56e2854b33920357cdcffe033ae7
#
_cell.length_a   1.000
_cell.length_b   1.000
_cell.length_c   1.000
_cell.angle_alpha   90.00
_cell.angle_beta   90.00
_cell.angle_gamma   90.00
#
_symmetry.space_group_name_H-M   'P 1'
#
loop_
_entity.id
_entity.type
_entity.pdbx_description
1 polymer ?
#
loop_
_entity_poly.entity_id
_entity_poly.type
_entity_poly.pdbx_seq_one_letter_code
_entity_poly.pdbx_strand_id
1 'polypeptide(L)'
;MSKIIIASGPVIVENGKVLLNQHGDDKFWKFCGGRVEDGEINLKKVAQREVAEEMGLKVEIIDQKPFFVYTEKEIDGQVMSVVLVHWLSKRLNEVSPGSDIKKWDWLSLEDLNQEDLAPNIKPTLKHFGFLS
;
A
#
# COMPACT_ATOMS: atom_id res chain seq x y z
N MET A 1 2.83 23.55 -14.24
CA MET A 1 3.75 22.82 -13.36
C MET A 1 3.14 21.48 -12.97
N SER A 2 3.78 20.39 -13.32
CA SER A 2 3.28 19.06 -12.95
C SER A 2 3.61 18.80 -11.48
N LYS A 3 2.65 18.22 -10.76
CA LYS A 3 2.86 17.79 -9.38
C LYS A 3 3.19 16.31 -9.35
N ILE A 4 4.02 15.93 -8.42
CA ILE A 4 4.32 14.54 -8.13
C ILE A 4 3.69 14.19 -6.80
N ILE A 5 2.90 13.13 -6.80
CA ILE A 5 2.34 12.57 -5.58
C ILE A 5 3.23 11.43 -5.14
N ILE A 6 3.61 11.42 -3.88
CA ILE A 6 4.35 10.30 -3.30
C ILE A 6 3.46 9.66 -2.24
N ALA A 7 3.27 8.36 -2.33
CA ALA A 7 2.56 7.58 -1.33
C ALA A 7 3.47 6.49 -0.80
N SER A 8 3.37 6.19 0.48
CA SER A 8 4.24 5.23 1.15
C SER A 8 3.42 4.31 2.04
N GLY A 9 3.71 3.02 2.00
CA GLY A 9 2.96 2.06 2.78
C GLY A 9 3.66 0.72 2.92
N PRO A 10 3.21 -0.09 3.89
CA PRO A 10 3.78 -1.41 4.13
C PRO A 10 3.20 -2.47 3.21
N VAL A 11 4.02 -3.47 2.91
CA VAL A 11 3.60 -4.73 2.29
C VAL A 11 3.68 -5.80 3.37
N ILE A 12 2.55 -6.41 3.70
CA ILE A 12 2.46 -7.37 4.79
C ILE A 12 1.92 -8.69 4.24
N VAL A 13 2.73 -9.73 4.32
CA VAL A 13 2.37 -11.07 3.87
C VAL A 13 2.55 -12.04 5.03
N GLU A 14 1.51 -12.79 5.34
CA GLU A 14 1.53 -13.81 6.40
C GLU A 14 0.82 -15.08 5.91
N ASN A 15 1.43 -16.22 6.12
CA ASN A 15 0.81 -17.52 5.84
C ASN A 15 0.24 -17.63 4.42
N GLY A 16 0.98 -17.12 3.43
CA GLY A 16 0.55 -17.17 2.03
C GLY A 16 -0.54 -16.19 1.65
N LYS A 17 -0.80 -15.18 2.49
CA LYS A 17 -1.82 -14.16 2.26
C LYS A 17 -1.26 -12.77 2.39
N VAL A 18 -1.75 -11.86 1.57
CA VAL A 18 -1.36 -10.45 1.58
C VAL A 18 -2.49 -9.58 2.12
N LEU A 19 -2.14 -8.61 2.97
CA LEU A 19 -3.11 -7.65 3.50
C LEU A 19 -3.37 -6.55 2.48
N LEU A 20 -4.62 -6.41 2.08
CA LEU A 20 -5.06 -5.39 1.12
C LEU A 20 -6.33 -4.72 1.64
N ASN A 21 -6.62 -3.52 1.13
CA ASN A 21 -7.83 -2.80 1.49
C ASN A 21 -8.45 -2.05 0.31
N GLN A 22 -9.65 -1.52 0.55
CA GLN A 22 -10.35 -0.64 -0.37
C GLN A 22 -10.88 0.55 0.41
N HIS A 23 -10.68 1.73 -0.12
CA HIS A 23 -11.21 2.97 0.43
C HIS A 23 -12.49 3.38 -0.31
N GLY A 24 -13.41 4.01 0.39
CA GLY A 24 -14.55 4.70 -0.20
C GLY A 24 -15.15 4.02 -1.43
N ASP A 25 -14.99 4.63 -2.60
CA ASP A 25 -15.55 4.15 -3.86
C ASP A 25 -14.62 3.26 -4.67
N ASP A 26 -13.50 2.85 -4.11
CA ASP A 26 -12.58 1.93 -4.81
C ASP A 26 -13.30 0.64 -5.19
N LYS A 27 -13.01 0.17 -6.41
CA LYS A 27 -13.55 -1.09 -6.92
C LYS A 27 -12.46 -2.14 -7.07
N PHE A 28 -11.29 -1.86 -6.53
CA PHE A 28 -10.13 -2.73 -6.62
C PHE A 28 -9.36 -2.70 -5.32
N TRP A 29 -8.58 -3.75 -5.10
CA TRP A 29 -7.75 -3.90 -3.90
C TRP A 29 -6.45 -3.13 -4.06
N LYS A 30 -6.00 -2.52 -2.95
CA LYS A 30 -4.74 -1.76 -2.87
C LYS A 30 -3.95 -2.19 -1.65
N PHE A 31 -2.65 -1.92 -1.68
CA PHE A 31 -1.85 -1.97 -0.46
C PHE A 31 -2.27 -0.86 0.50
N CYS A 32 -2.07 -1.10 1.80
CA CYS A 32 -2.21 -0.07 2.81
C CYS A 32 -1.16 1.02 2.59
N GLY A 33 -1.49 2.25 2.98
CA GLY A 33 -0.56 3.37 2.85
C GLY A 33 -1.27 4.63 2.43
N GLY A 34 -0.52 5.71 2.29
CA GLY A 34 -1.10 6.97 1.92
C GLY A 34 -0.06 8.00 1.52
N ARG A 35 -0.56 9.19 1.23
CA ARG A 35 0.26 10.28 0.70
C ARG A 35 1.21 10.85 1.74
N VAL A 36 2.40 11.18 1.25
CA VAL A 36 3.35 11.99 2.01
C VAL A 36 2.77 13.40 2.12
N GLU A 37 2.70 13.92 3.34
CA GLU A 37 2.21 15.26 3.61
C GLU A 37 3.35 16.27 3.68
N ASP A 38 3.00 17.56 3.59
CA ASP A 38 3.98 18.63 3.68
C ASP A 38 4.79 18.53 4.97
N GLY A 39 6.10 18.62 4.84
CA GLY A 39 7.01 18.53 5.98
C GLY A 39 7.45 17.12 6.34
N GLU A 40 6.83 16.10 5.78
CA GLU A 40 7.29 14.73 5.99
C GLU A 40 8.44 14.40 5.04
N ILE A 41 9.55 13.93 5.57
CA ILE A 41 10.75 13.61 4.80
C ILE A 41 11.22 12.18 4.96
N ASN A 42 10.62 11.44 5.88
CA ASN A 42 11.00 10.05 6.16
C ASN A 42 9.90 9.10 5.69
N LEU A 43 10.13 8.43 4.57
CA LEU A 43 9.12 7.59 3.92
C LEU A 43 8.74 6.35 4.76
N LYS A 44 9.67 5.85 5.59
CA LYS A 44 9.33 4.75 6.52
C LYS A 44 8.33 5.21 7.56
N LYS A 45 8.55 6.39 8.14
CA LYS A 45 7.64 6.95 9.13
C LYS A 45 6.28 7.26 8.53
N VAL A 46 6.24 7.70 7.27
CA VAL A 46 4.99 7.92 6.55
C VAL A 46 4.22 6.61 6.43
N ALA A 47 4.89 5.53 6.01
CA ALA A 47 4.26 4.22 5.91
C ALA A 47 3.70 3.76 7.25
N GLN A 48 4.46 3.94 8.32
CA GLN A 48 4.04 3.56 9.68
C GLN A 48 2.86 4.40 10.15
N ARG A 49 2.88 5.70 9.90
CA ARG A 49 1.80 6.62 10.28
C ARG A 49 0.51 6.28 9.51
N GLU A 50 0.62 6.14 8.20
CA GLU A 50 -0.55 5.89 7.35
C GLU A 50 -1.24 4.56 7.69
N VAL A 51 -0.48 3.49 7.91
CA VAL A 51 -1.09 2.21 8.25
C VAL A 51 -1.68 2.22 9.66
N ALA A 52 -1.14 3.02 10.57
CA ALA A 52 -1.71 3.22 11.90
C ALA A 52 -3.06 3.94 11.82
N GLU A 53 -3.14 4.99 11.04
CA GLU A 53 -4.38 5.74 10.82
C GLU A 53 -5.43 4.90 10.10
N GLU A 54 -5.03 4.20 9.07
CA GLU A 54 -5.90 3.46 8.17
C GLU A 54 -6.40 2.15 8.75
N MET A 55 -5.51 1.37 9.31
CA MET A 55 -5.76 -0.02 9.71
C MET A 55 -5.53 -0.28 11.20
N GLY A 56 -5.19 0.75 11.97
CA GLY A 56 -4.89 0.58 13.38
C GLY A 56 -3.66 -0.28 13.64
N LEU A 57 -2.79 -0.45 12.65
CA LEU A 57 -1.64 -1.34 12.74
C LEU A 57 -0.36 -0.62 13.12
N LYS A 58 0.39 -1.27 14.00
CA LYS A 58 1.80 -0.98 14.22
C LYS A 58 2.57 -1.97 13.38
N VAL A 59 3.56 -1.49 12.63
CA VAL A 59 4.37 -2.34 11.76
C VAL A 59 5.85 -2.12 12.02
N GLU A 60 6.61 -3.18 11.81
CA GLU A 60 8.07 -3.15 11.76
C GLU A 60 8.49 -3.32 10.31
N ILE A 61 9.27 -2.38 9.81
CA ILE A 61 9.80 -2.46 8.45
C ILE A 61 10.99 -3.41 8.46
N ILE A 62 10.91 -4.45 7.65
CA ILE A 62 11.90 -5.53 7.62
C ILE A 62 13.05 -5.18 6.69
N ASP A 63 12.73 -4.71 5.48
CA ASP A 63 13.73 -4.40 4.46
C ASP A 63 14.02 -2.91 4.45
N GLN A 64 15.31 -2.55 4.49
CA GLN A 64 15.73 -1.15 4.47
C GLN A 64 15.65 -0.53 3.08
N LYS A 65 15.43 -1.35 2.05
CA LYS A 65 15.25 -0.87 0.68
C LYS A 65 13.81 -1.04 0.27
N PRO A 66 13.10 0.06 -0.03
CA PRO A 66 11.74 -0.04 -0.53
C PRO A 66 11.72 -0.40 -2.00
N PHE A 67 10.57 -0.82 -2.48
CA PHE A 67 10.32 -0.97 -3.90
C PHE A 67 9.50 0.21 -4.40
N PHE A 68 9.97 0.85 -5.46
CA PHE A 68 9.30 2.00 -6.05
C PHE A 68 8.52 1.59 -7.28
N VAL A 69 7.27 2.04 -7.37
CA VAL A 69 6.47 1.89 -8.58
C VAL A 69 6.07 3.29 -9.05
N TYR A 70 6.41 3.59 -10.29
CA TYR A 70 6.01 4.85 -10.92
C TYR A 70 4.74 4.62 -11.73
N THR A 71 3.76 5.49 -11.53
CA THR A 71 2.51 5.43 -12.28
C THR A 71 1.95 6.84 -12.48
N GLU A 72 0.83 6.92 -13.17
CA GLU A 72 0.12 8.17 -13.37
C GLU A 72 -1.32 8.00 -12.90
N LYS A 73 -1.90 9.09 -12.43
CA LYS A 73 -3.29 9.12 -11.98
C LYS A 73 -3.92 10.42 -12.45
N GLU A 74 -5.15 10.33 -12.94
CA GLU A 74 -5.94 11.50 -13.28
C GLU A 74 -6.67 11.98 -12.02
N ILE A 75 -6.46 13.24 -11.66
CA ILE A 75 -7.09 13.89 -10.51
C ILE A 75 -7.63 15.23 -11.00
N ASP A 76 -8.94 15.44 -10.88
CA ASP A 76 -9.61 16.68 -11.28
C ASP A 76 -9.27 17.10 -12.72
N GLY A 77 -9.25 16.12 -13.63
CA GLY A 77 -8.96 16.35 -15.03
C GLY A 77 -7.50 16.55 -15.38
N GLN A 78 -6.59 16.43 -14.41
CA GLN A 78 -5.14 16.54 -14.62
C GLN A 78 -4.45 15.22 -14.40
N VAL A 79 -3.54 14.87 -15.31
CA VAL A 79 -2.69 13.69 -15.15
C VAL A 79 -1.53 14.05 -14.23
N MET A 80 -1.37 13.30 -13.15
CA MET A 80 -0.33 13.51 -12.16
C MET A 80 0.59 12.31 -12.09
N SER A 81 1.88 12.57 -11.94
CA SER A 81 2.87 11.53 -11.68
C SER A 81 2.72 11.04 -10.23
N VAL A 82 2.75 9.73 -10.04
CA VAL A 82 2.61 9.12 -8.72
C VAL A 82 3.78 8.17 -8.51
N VAL A 83 4.49 8.34 -7.40
CA VAL A 83 5.53 7.41 -6.95
C VAL A 83 4.98 6.66 -5.75
N LEU A 84 4.89 5.35 -5.89
CA LEU A 84 4.42 4.46 -4.82
C LEU A 84 5.64 3.80 -4.19
N VAL A 85 5.77 3.94 -2.87
CA VAL A 85 6.91 3.42 -2.12
C VAL A 85 6.41 2.28 -1.23
N HIS A 86 6.92 1.09 -1.48
CA HIS A 86 6.48 -0.13 -0.81
C HIS A 86 7.57 -0.69 0.09
N TRP A 87 7.22 -0.87 1.38
CA TRP A 87 8.15 -1.36 2.40
C TRP A 87 7.71 -2.74 2.88
N LEU A 88 8.58 -3.74 2.68
CA LEU A 88 8.31 -5.06 3.25
C LEU A 88 8.29 -4.94 4.78
N SER A 89 7.19 -5.35 5.38
CA SER A 89 6.92 -5.11 6.80
C SER A 89 6.25 -6.31 7.45
N LYS A 90 6.25 -6.33 8.78
CA LYS A 90 5.43 -7.26 9.54
C LYS A 90 4.57 -6.48 10.52
N ARG A 91 3.37 -6.99 10.78
CA ARG A 91 2.48 -6.36 11.76
C ARG A 91 2.86 -6.77 13.17
N LEU A 92 2.61 -5.88 14.11
CA LEU A 92 2.89 -6.11 15.54
C LEU A 92 1.62 -6.25 16.37
N ASN A 93 0.44 -5.99 15.79
CA ASN A 93 -0.85 -6.09 16.48
C ASN A 93 -1.95 -6.49 15.50
N GLU A 94 -3.18 -6.56 15.98
CA GLU A 94 -4.33 -6.92 15.17
C GLU A 94 -4.87 -5.74 14.38
N VAL A 95 -5.47 -6.03 13.21
CA VAL A 95 -6.10 -5.02 12.36
C VAL A 95 -7.31 -4.42 13.07
N SER A 96 -7.39 -3.09 13.07
CA SER A 96 -8.53 -2.33 13.58
C SER A 96 -8.77 -1.16 12.64
N PRO A 97 -9.56 -1.37 11.57
CA PRO A 97 -9.65 -0.38 10.48
C PRO A 97 -10.35 0.89 10.91
N GLY A 98 -9.88 2.01 10.34
CA GLY A 98 -10.53 3.30 10.48
C GLY A 98 -11.77 3.40 9.61
N SER A 99 -12.51 4.50 9.79
CA SER A 99 -13.80 4.72 9.12
C SER A 99 -13.70 4.88 7.60
N ASP A 100 -12.54 5.23 7.08
CA ASP A 100 -12.34 5.44 5.65
C ASP A 100 -12.15 4.13 4.88
N ILE A 101 -11.96 3.03 5.58
CA ILE A 101 -11.74 1.72 4.97
C ILE A 101 -13.09 1.07 4.72
N LYS A 102 -13.42 0.89 3.44
CA LYS A 102 -14.65 0.25 3.01
C LYS A 102 -14.63 -1.24 3.29
N LYS A 103 -13.52 -1.88 2.97
CA LYS A 103 -13.27 -3.29 3.30
C LYS A 103 -11.78 -3.58 3.30
N TRP A 104 -11.42 -4.65 3.98
CA TRP A 104 -10.05 -5.15 4.04
C TRP A 104 -10.09 -6.66 4.19
N ASP A 105 -9.03 -7.31 3.75
CA ASP A 105 -8.93 -8.76 3.89
C ASP A 105 -7.47 -9.20 3.70
N TRP A 106 -7.23 -10.45 4.09
CA TRP A 106 -6.03 -11.19 3.77
C TRP A 106 -6.33 -12.03 2.55
N LEU A 107 -5.81 -11.63 1.39
CA LEU A 107 -6.06 -12.35 0.13
C LEU A 107 -4.99 -13.40 -0.11
N SER A 108 -5.43 -14.61 -0.49
CA SER A 108 -4.51 -15.69 -0.81
C SER A 108 -3.67 -15.34 -2.03
N LEU A 109 -2.35 -15.50 -1.92
CA LEU A 109 -1.44 -15.26 -3.05
C LEU A 109 -1.76 -16.17 -4.24
N GLU A 110 -2.30 -17.36 -3.99
CA GLU A 110 -2.69 -18.29 -5.05
C GLU A 110 -3.91 -17.84 -5.85
N ASP A 111 -4.77 -17.05 -5.24
CA ASP A 111 -6.05 -16.65 -5.82
C ASP A 111 -6.09 -15.21 -6.33
N LEU A 112 -4.96 -14.51 -6.35
CA LEU A 112 -4.91 -13.09 -6.73
C LEU A 112 -5.41 -12.82 -8.15
N ASN A 113 -5.26 -13.78 -9.06
CA ASN A 113 -5.75 -13.63 -10.44
C ASN A 113 -7.28 -13.54 -10.54
N GLN A 114 -7.99 -13.91 -9.48
CA GLN A 114 -9.45 -13.87 -9.42
C GLN A 114 -9.98 -12.54 -8.88
N GLU A 115 -9.06 -11.64 -8.50
CA GLU A 115 -9.40 -10.39 -7.83
C GLU A 115 -9.07 -9.18 -8.71
N ASP A 116 -9.82 -8.10 -8.51
CA ASP A 116 -9.50 -6.81 -9.11
C ASP A 116 -8.44 -6.11 -8.27
N LEU A 117 -7.24 -6.05 -8.81
CA LEU A 117 -6.08 -5.52 -8.10
C LEU A 117 -5.56 -4.23 -8.74
N ALA A 118 -5.08 -3.32 -7.92
CA ALA A 118 -4.30 -2.19 -8.42
C ALA A 118 -3.07 -2.71 -9.19
N PRO A 119 -2.66 -2.01 -10.26
CA PRO A 119 -1.58 -2.50 -11.13
C PRO A 119 -0.24 -2.74 -10.46
N ASN A 120 0.01 -2.09 -9.32
CA ASN A 120 1.28 -2.19 -8.61
C ASN A 120 1.40 -3.43 -7.71
N ILE A 121 0.30 -4.15 -7.47
CA ILE A 121 0.31 -5.25 -6.48
C ILE A 121 1.19 -6.41 -6.91
N LYS A 122 0.94 -6.97 -8.09
CA LYS A 122 1.71 -8.13 -8.55
C LYS A 122 3.20 -7.83 -8.76
N PRO A 123 3.58 -6.72 -9.41
CA PRO A 123 5.01 -6.40 -9.54
C PRO A 123 5.72 -6.25 -8.20
N THR A 124 5.06 -5.67 -7.22
CA THR A 124 5.62 -5.48 -5.88
C THR A 124 5.81 -6.82 -5.17
N LEU A 125 4.80 -7.69 -5.23
CA LEU A 125 4.91 -9.04 -4.64
C LEU A 125 5.99 -9.88 -5.32
N LYS A 126 6.16 -9.73 -6.63
CA LYS A 126 7.26 -10.40 -7.35
C LYS A 126 8.61 -9.89 -6.87
N HIS A 127 8.74 -8.58 -6.73
CA HIS A 127 9.98 -7.97 -6.28
C HIS A 127 10.42 -8.53 -4.91
N PHE A 128 9.48 -8.68 -3.99
CA PHE A 128 9.78 -9.21 -2.66
C PHE A 128 9.82 -10.74 -2.59
N GLY A 129 9.62 -11.43 -3.72
CA GLY A 129 9.78 -12.88 -3.78
C GLY A 129 8.54 -13.69 -3.43
N PHE A 130 7.38 -13.08 -3.34
CA PHE A 130 6.12 -13.76 -3.00
C PHE A 130 5.39 -14.33 -4.20
N LEU A 131 5.69 -13.86 -5.40
CA LEU A 131 5.15 -14.38 -6.66
C LEU A 131 6.29 -14.69 -7.62
N SER A 132 6.04 -15.66 -8.50
CA SER A 132 7.00 -16.05 -9.55
C SER A 132 6.98 -15.10 -10.73
#